data_26bac91ea9d2df6cabddf0933a8271af
#
_entry.id   26bac91ea9d2df6cabddf0933a8271af
#
_cell.length_a   1.000
_cell.length_b   1.000
_cell.length_c   1.000
_cell.angle_alpha   90.00
_cell.angle_beta   90.00
_cell.angle_gamma   90.00
#
_symmetry.space_group_name_H-M   'P 1'
#
loop_
_entity.id
_entity.type
_entity.pdbx_description
1 polymer ?
#
loop_
_entity_poly.entity_id
_entity_poly.type
_entity_poly.pdbx_seq_one_letter_code
_entity_poly.pdbx_strand_id
1 'polypeptide(L)'
;NPGLLGNNSHFKSTFADAIDKHKDETSAALLAKLIHPFILRRSKEQVATELPPKTESILYCDMGTAQRKLYDATKKRYREQLLHQIAADGIEKSQLHILDGLLKLRQICNSPALLADREDYGDDSAKLDLLLENIKEKTGAHKILVFSSFVKMLGLIQARLDAENIPYEY
;
A
#
# COMPACT_ATOMS: atom_id res chain seq x y z
N ASN A 1 8.13 -30.66 4.89
CA ASN A 1 8.19 -31.47 6.14
C ASN A 1 6.82 -31.59 6.79
N PRO A 2 5.92 -32.44 6.26
CA PRO A 2 4.62 -32.67 6.87
C PRO A 2 4.78 -33.14 8.34
N GLY A 3 4.02 -32.55 9.24
CA GLY A 3 4.03 -32.95 10.65
C GLY A 3 5.10 -32.29 11.54
N LEU A 4 6.05 -31.52 10.99
CA LEU A 4 7.10 -30.85 11.78
C LEU A 4 6.53 -29.96 12.90
N LEU A 5 5.46 -29.23 12.61
CA LEU A 5 4.79 -28.34 13.55
C LEU A 5 3.44 -28.90 14.06
N GLY A 6 3.23 -30.20 13.86
CA GLY A 6 1.97 -30.85 14.19
C GLY A 6 0.85 -30.55 13.17
N ASN A 7 -0.39 -30.76 13.58
CA ASN A 7 -1.55 -30.40 12.80
C ASN A 7 -1.92 -28.90 13.00
N ASN A 8 -2.85 -28.40 12.21
CA ASN A 8 -3.25 -26.99 12.26
C ASN A 8 -3.80 -26.55 13.62
N SER A 9 -4.54 -27.43 14.30
CA SER A 9 -5.09 -27.15 15.64
C SER A 9 -3.97 -27.02 16.67
N HIS A 10 -3.01 -27.96 16.65
CA HIS A 10 -1.85 -27.93 17.53
C HIS A 10 -0.97 -26.68 17.26
N PHE A 11 -0.68 -26.38 16.00
CA PHE A 11 0.09 -25.19 15.65
C PHE A 11 -0.58 -23.91 16.16
N LYS A 12 -1.90 -23.81 15.96
CA LYS A 12 -2.66 -22.65 16.38
C LYS A 12 -2.63 -22.46 17.89
N SER A 13 -2.87 -23.51 18.66
CA SER A 13 -2.89 -23.42 20.13
C SER A 13 -1.50 -23.22 20.74
N THR A 14 -0.47 -23.89 20.19
CA THR A 14 0.87 -23.89 20.77
C THR A 14 1.68 -22.65 20.36
N PHE A 15 1.51 -22.19 19.12
CA PHE A 15 2.34 -21.10 18.58
C PHE A 15 1.53 -19.86 18.20
N ALA A 16 0.53 -19.99 17.30
CA ALA A 16 -0.12 -18.81 16.75
C ALA A 16 -0.84 -17.97 17.81
N ASP A 17 -1.71 -18.57 18.61
CA ASP A 17 -2.45 -17.86 19.65
C ASP A 17 -1.52 -17.35 20.77
N ALA A 18 -0.51 -18.14 21.16
CA ALA A 18 0.46 -17.73 22.18
C ALA A 18 1.29 -16.52 21.71
N ILE A 19 1.76 -16.51 20.47
CA ILE A 19 2.59 -15.44 19.93
C ILE A 19 1.74 -14.21 19.59
N ASP A 20 0.62 -14.37 18.87
CA ASP A 20 -0.15 -13.23 18.36
C ASP A 20 -0.96 -12.54 19.47
N LYS A 21 -1.63 -13.33 20.34
CA LYS A 21 -2.51 -12.78 21.37
C LYS A 21 -1.79 -12.47 22.67
N HIS A 22 -0.86 -13.35 23.07
CA HIS A 22 -0.19 -13.26 24.38
C HIS A 22 1.23 -12.74 24.33
N LYS A 23 1.78 -12.52 23.10
CA LYS A 23 3.16 -12.05 22.88
C LYS A 23 4.20 -12.92 23.60
N ASP A 24 3.94 -14.24 23.65
CA ASP A 24 4.82 -15.18 24.35
C ASP A 24 6.14 -15.38 23.60
N GLU A 25 7.20 -14.81 24.16
CA GLU A 25 8.55 -14.87 23.60
C GLU A 25 9.15 -16.28 23.63
N THR A 26 8.75 -17.11 24.59
CA THR A 26 9.23 -18.50 24.72
C THR A 26 8.72 -19.35 23.56
N SER A 27 7.43 -19.26 23.26
CA SER A 27 6.83 -19.93 22.10
C SER A 27 7.40 -19.42 20.78
N ALA A 28 7.68 -18.11 20.68
CA ALA A 28 8.31 -17.53 19.50
C ALA A 28 9.74 -18.04 19.30
N ALA A 29 10.55 -18.09 20.37
CA ALA A 29 11.92 -18.61 20.32
C ALA A 29 11.95 -20.11 19.98
N LEU A 30 11.04 -20.90 20.55
CA LEU A 30 10.92 -22.32 20.25
C LEU A 30 10.54 -22.54 18.77
N LEU A 31 9.53 -21.82 18.28
CA LEU A 31 9.13 -21.88 16.86
C LEU A 31 10.30 -21.50 15.95
N ALA A 32 10.98 -20.40 16.23
CA ALA A 32 12.14 -19.96 15.47
C ALA A 32 13.24 -21.05 15.42
N LYS A 33 13.53 -21.71 16.54
CA LYS A 33 14.51 -22.79 16.62
C LYS A 33 14.11 -24.01 15.80
N LEU A 34 12.81 -24.39 15.81
CA LEU A 34 12.31 -25.52 15.05
C LEU A 34 12.33 -25.29 13.53
N ILE A 35 12.02 -24.08 13.08
CA ILE A 35 11.97 -23.76 11.64
C ILE A 35 13.30 -23.31 11.07
N HIS A 36 14.25 -22.84 11.91
CA HIS A 36 15.54 -22.33 11.46
C HIS A 36 16.29 -23.22 10.46
N PRO A 37 16.37 -24.55 10.64
CA PRO A 37 17.07 -25.43 9.68
C PRO A 37 16.41 -25.51 8.29
N PHE A 38 15.15 -25.09 8.18
CA PHE A 38 14.32 -25.18 6.96
C PHE A 38 14.10 -23.85 6.28
N ILE A 39 14.54 -22.74 6.90
CA ILE A 39 14.38 -21.38 6.38
C ILE A 39 15.75 -20.75 6.18
N LEU A 40 16.06 -20.42 4.94
CA LEU A 40 17.24 -19.63 4.58
C LEU A 40 16.79 -18.22 4.23
N ARG A 41 17.05 -17.26 5.12
CA ARG A 41 16.81 -15.84 4.87
C ARG A 41 18.13 -15.08 4.87
N ARG A 42 18.39 -14.38 3.78
CA ARG A 42 19.55 -13.51 3.64
C ARG A 42 19.09 -12.10 3.32
N SER A 43 19.63 -11.10 3.99
CA SER A 43 19.42 -9.71 3.62
C SER A 43 20.47 -9.28 2.58
N LYS A 44 20.17 -8.22 1.83
CA LYS A 44 21.14 -7.67 0.86
C LYS A 44 22.43 -7.23 1.53
N GLU A 45 22.34 -6.65 2.72
CA GLU A 45 23.50 -6.20 3.49
C GLU A 45 24.44 -7.36 3.90
N GLN A 46 23.89 -8.57 4.05
CA GLN A 46 24.68 -9.76 4.41
C GLN A 46 25.40 -10.40 3.23
N VAL A 47 24.85 -10.28 2.02
CA VAL A 47 25.35 -11.03 0.84
C VAL A 47 25.93 -10.13 -0.25
N ALA A 48 25.62 -8.85 -0.25
CA ALA A 48 26.07 -7.89 -1.26
C ALA A 48 26.64 -6.66 -0.54
N THR A 49 27.76 -6.89 0.14
CA THR A 49 28.47 -5.88 0.96
C THR A 49 29.07 -4.74 0.12
N GLU A 50 29.21 -4.95 -1.20
CA GLU A 50 29.67 -3.95 -2.15
C GLU A 50 28.60 -2.91 -2.54
N LEU A 51 27.32 -3.18 -2.20
CA LEU A 51 26.26 -2.23 -2.52
C LEU A 51 26.29 -1.04 -1.54
N PRO A 52 26.09 0.18 -2.06
CA PRO A 52 25.98 1.36 -1.20
C PRO A 52 24.72 1.25 -0.30
N PRO A 53 24.69 1.95 0.82
CA PRO A 53 23.55 1.94 1.71
C PRO A 53 22.31 2.50 1.00
N LYS A 54 21.13 1.91 1.31
CA LYS A 54 19.85 2.36 0.81
C LYS A 54 19.53 3.76 1.37
N THR A 55 19.25 4.70 0.50
CA THR A 55 18.73 6.02 0.87
C THR A 55 17.22 6.05 0.67
N GLU A 56 16.48 6.44 1.70
CA GLU A 56 15.02 6.61 1.63
C GLU A 56 14.67 8.09 1.76
N SER A 57 13.82 8.57 0.87
CA SER A 57 13.30 9.94 0.90
C SER A 57 11.79 9.93 0.75
N ILE A 58 11.11 10.80 1.50
CA ILE A 58 9.66 11.00 1.38
C ILE A 58 9.44 12.30 0.63
N LEU A 59 8.74 12.22 -0.50
CA LEU A 59 8.32 13.38 -1.25
C LEU A 59 6.86 13.70 -0.90
N TYR A 60 6.61 14.93 -0.49
CA TYR A 60 5.29 15.44 -0.21
C TYR A 60 4.80 16.29 -1.38
N CYS A 61 3.52 16.16 -1.73
CA CYS A 61 2.86 17.03 -2.69
C CYS A 61 1.52 17.49 -2.14
N ASP A 62 1.17 18.72 -2.41
CA ASP A 62 -0.14 19.29 -2.06
C ASP A 62 -1.14 19.03 -3.19
N MET A 63 -2.37 18.68 -2.81
CA MET A 63 -3.43 18.51 -3.80
C MET A 63 -3.79 19.84 -4.46
N GLY A 64 -4.01 19.82 -5.76
CA GLY A 64 -4.63 20.93 -6.49
C GLY A 64 -6.03 21.27 -5.96
N THR A 65 -6.53 22.43 -6.29
CA THR A 65 -7.79 22.95 -5.74
C THR A 65 -8.99 22.03 -6.04
N ALA A 66 -9.07 21.48 -7.25
CA ALA A 66 -10.15 20.58 -7.67
C ALA A 66 -10.07 19.25 -6.92
N GLN A 67 -8.88 18.64 -6.88
CA GLN A 67 -8.62 17.40 -6.16
C GLN A 67 -8.91 17.54 -4.66
N ARG A 68 -8.53 18.67 -4.04
CA ARG A 68 -8.81 18.97 -2.63
C ARG A 68 -10.31 19.08 -2.35
N LYS A 69 -11.06 19.80 -3.20
CA LYS A 69 -12.52 19.91 -3.07
C LYS A 69 -13.19 18.53 -3.13
N LEU A 70 -12.80 17.68 -4.08
CA LEU A 70 -13.32 16.32 -4.20
C LEU A 70 -12.99 15.49 -2.96
N TYR A 71 -11.74 15.55 -2.47
CA TYR A 71 -11.32 14.87 -1.26
C TYR A 71 -12.15 15.26 -0.05
N ASP A 72 -12.32 16.56 0.19
CA ASP A 72 -13.05 17.08 1.35
C ASP A 72 -14.56 16.75 1.27
N ALA A 73 -15.16 16.84 0.09
CA ALA A 73 -16.56 16.44 -0.15
C ALA A 73 -16.76 14.95 0.11
N THR A 74 -15.86 14.10 -0.40
CA THR A 74 -15.90 12.65 -0.20
C THR A 74 -15.72 12.30 1.27
N LYS A 75 -14.74 12.89 1.95
CA LYS A 75 -14.48 12.72 3.38
C LYS A 75 -15.69 13.09 4.23
N LYS A 76 -16.34 14.22 3.93
CA LYS A 76 -17.56 14.68 4.63
C LYS A 76 -18.69 13.68 4.45
N ARG A 77 -18.98 13.25 3.21
CA ARG A 77 -20.02 12.27 2.88
C ARG A 77 -19.82 10.95 3.64
N TYR A 78 -18.64 10.38 3.57
CA TYR A 78 -18.35 9.11 4.26
C TYR A 78 -18.41 9.25 5.77
N ARG A 79 -17.96 10.37 6.34
CA ARG A 79 -18.04 10.62 7.77
C ARG A 79 -19.51 10.67 8.24
N GLU A 80 -20.39 11.35 7.52
CA GLU A 80 -21.82 11.46 7.85
C GLU A 80 -22.49 10.07 7.76
N GLN A 81 -22.28 9.35 6.66
CA GLN A 81 -22.80 8.00 6.48
C GLN A 81 -22.33 7.05 7.58
N LEU A 82 -21.04 7.09 7.91
CA LEU A 82 -20.45 6.24 8.93
C LEU A 82 -21.02 6.52 10.33
N LEU A 83 -21.19 7.79 10.70
CA LEU A 83 -21.78 8.15 12.00
C LEU A 83 -23.22 7.63 12.13
N HIS A 84 -24.03 7.73 11.07
CA HIS A 84 -25.37 7.16 11.04
C HIS A 84 -25.36 5.64 11.19
N GLN A 85 -24.47 4.97 10.49
CA GLN A 85 -24.39 3.50 10.49
C GLN A 85 -23.84 2.95 11.79
N ILE A 86 -22.85 3.58 12.40
CA ILE A 86 -22.34 3.20 13.71
C ILE A 86 -23.41 3.36 14.78
N ALA A 87 -24.22 4.41 14.71
CA ALA A 87 -25.33 4.64 15.63
C ALA A 87 -26.43 3.57 15.50
N ALA A 88 -26.67 3.06 14.29
CA ALA A 88 -27.69 2.03 14.01
C ALA A 88 -27.19 0.59 14.29
N ASP A 89 -26.00 0.23 13.83
CA ASP A 89 -25.54 -1.15 13.72
C ASP A 89 -24.30 -1.47 14.56
N GLY A 90 -23.64 -0.45 15.12
CA GLY A 90 -22.39 -0.57 15.84
C GLY A 90 -21.15 -0.60 14.94
N ILE A 91 -19.96 -0.49 15.56
CA ILE A 91 -18.67 -0.38 14.86
C ILE A 91 -18.33 -1.65 14.08
N GLU A 92 -18.59 -2.83 14.66
CA GLU A 92 -18.22 -4.11 14.04
C GLU A 92 -18.86 -4.33 12.67
N LYS A 93 -20.14 -3.97 12.53
CA LYS A 93 -20.86 -4.07 11.25
C LYS A 93 -20.50 -2.97 10.25
N SER A 94 -19.91 -1.88 10.73
CA SER A 94 -19.52 -0.73 9.91
C SER A 94 -18.11 -0.83 9.31
N GLN A 95 -17.35 -1.86 9.64
CA GLN A 95 -15.94 -2.01 9.21
C GLN A 95 -15.75 -1.95 7.68
N LEU A 96 -16.62 -2.59 6.91
CA LEU A 96 -16.53 -2.58 5.45
C LEU A 96 -16.73 -1.18 4.87
N HIS A 97 -17.64 -0.38 5.44
CA HIS A 97 -17.84 1.02 5.02
C HIS A 97 -16.67 1.92 5.38
N ILE A 98 -16.03 1.68 6.54
CA ILE A 98 -14.79 2.38 6.92
C ILE A 98 -13.70 2.10 5.88
N LEU A 99 -13.50 0.83 5.53
CA LEU A 99 -12.50 0.41 4.55
C LEU A 99 -12.79 0.97 3.15
N ASP A 100 -14.05 0.97 2.71
CA ASP A 100 -14.44 1.56 1.42
C ASP A 100 -14.19 3.06 1.40
N GLY A 101 -14.57 3.79 2.44
CA GLY A 101 -14.28 5.22 2.57
C GLY A 101 -12.78 5.54 2.51
N LEU A 102 -11.96 4.78 3.26
CA LEU A 102 -10.51 4.92 3.23
C LEU A 102 -9.93 4.58 1.85
N LEU A 103 -10.45 3.56 1.17
CA LEU A 103 -10.05 3.21 -0.18
C LEU A 103 -10.31 4.35 -1.16
N LYS A 104 -11.53 4.93 -1.13
CA LYS A 104 -11.90 6.07 -1.98
C LYS A 104 -11.01 7.29 -1.73
N LEU A 105 -10.77 7.64 -0.48
CA LEU A 105 -9.87 8.74 -0.14
C LEU A 105 -8.44 8.49 -0.63
N ARG A 106 -7.92 7.27 -0.50
CA ARG A 106 -6.61 6.90 -1.05
C ARG A 106 -6.57 6.98 -2.58
N GLN A 107 -7.65 6.58 -3.26
CA GLN A 107 -7.77 6.72 -4.70
C GLN A 107 -7.69 8.19 -5.11
N ILE A 108 -8.47 9.08 -4.47
CA ILE A 108 -8.44 10.52 -4.74
C ILE A 108 -7.04 11.10 -4.49
N CYS A 109 -6.35 10.70 -3.42
CA CYS A 109 -4.97 11.14 -3.15
C CYS A 109 -3.98 10.72 -4.24
N ASN A 110 -4.22 9.61 -4.94
CA ASN A 110 -3.36 9.19 -6.05
C ASN A 110 -3.77 9.88 -7.35
N SER A 111 -5.03 9.76 -7.73
CA SER A 111 -5.66 10.47 -8.84
C SER A 111 -7.18 10.34 -8.74
N PRO A 112 -7.96 11.41 -8.95
CA PRO A 112 -9.42 11.35 -9.07
C PRO A 112 -9.91 10.35 -10.12
N ALA A 113 -9.18 10.18 -11.21
CA ALA A 113 -9.50 9.24 -12.29
C ALA A 113 -9.52 7.76 -11.86
N LEU A 114 -9.06 7.43 -10.64
CA LEU A 114 -9.15 6.09 -10.08
C LEU A 114 -10.54 5.75 -9.52
N LEU A 115 -11.39 6.75 -9.31
CA LEU A 115 -12.75 6.51 -8.85
C LEU A 115 -13.54 5.75 -9.94
N ALA A 116 -14.35 4.79 -9.48
CA ALA A 116 -15.16 3.97 -10.39
C ALA A 116 -16.45 4.67 -10.85
N ASP A 117 -16.78 5.81 -10.25
CA ASP A 117 -17.96 6.58 -10.57
C ASP A 117 -17.80 7.16 -11.99
N ARG A 118 -18.91 7.23 -12.73
CA ARG A 118 -18.94 7.66 -14.15
C ARG A 118 -18.75 9.18 -14.33
N GLU A 119 -18.51 9.91 -13.26
CA GLU A 119 -18.23 11.33 -13.31
C GLU A 119 -16.81 11.58 -13.82
N ASP A 120 -16.64 12.49 -14.73
CA ASP A 120 -15.35 12.94 -15.18
C ASP A 120 -14.78 13.93 -14.16
N TYR A 121 -13.96 13.40 -13.25
CA TYR A 121 -13.27 14.22 -12.25
C TYR A 121 -11.99 14.86 -12.79
N GLY A 122 -11.72 14.69 -14.09
CA GLY A 122 -10.45 15.08 -14.70
C GLY A 122 -9.29 14.18 -14.25
N ASP A 123 -8.15 14.43 -14.83
CA ASP A 123 -6.90 13.70 -14.54
C ASP A 123 -5.90 14.55 -13.73
N ASP A 124 -6.37 15.63 -13.09
CA ASP A 124 -5.56 16.52 -12.26
C ASP A 124 -5.06 15.78 -11.01
N SER A 125 -3.80 15.39 -11.02
CA SER A 125 -3.15 14.62 -9.95
C SER A 125 -1.78 15.17 -9.62
N ALA A 126 -1.70 15.95 -8.55
CA ALA A 126 -0.44 16.50 -8.06
C ALA A 126 0.63 15.43 -7.80
N LYS A 127 0.22 14.21 -7.39
CA LYS A 127 1.15 13.11 -7.18
C LYS A 127 1.71 12.56 -8.49
N LEU A 128 0.89 12.49 -9.53
CA LEU A 128 1.31 12.03 -10.85
C LEU A 128 2.25 13.06 -11.50
N ASP A 129 1.93 14.33 -11.35
CA ASP A 129 2.77 15.42 -11.88
C ASP A 129 4.14 15.44 -11.20
N LEU A 130 4.19 15.33 -9.86
CA LEU A 130 5.44 15.24 -9.12
C LEU A 130 6.25 13.98 -9.47
N LEU A 131 5.58 12.84 -9.72
CA LEU A 131 6.24 11.62 -10.18
C LEU A 131 6.89 11.83 -11.54
N LEU A 132 6.18 12.42 -12.50
CA LEU A 132 6.71 12.70 -13.84
C LEU A 132 7.89 13.68 -13.83
N GLU A 133 7.81 14.73 -13.02
CA GLU A 133 8.91 15.66 -12.81
C GLU A 133 10.17 14.91 -12.31
N ASN A 134 10.04 14.09 -11.28
CA ASN A 134 11.14 13.27 -10.77
C ASN A 134 11.68 12.27 -11.80
N ILE A 135 10.81 11.69 -12.63
CA ILE A 135 11.23 10.80 -13.72
C ILE A 135 12.07 11.59 -14.73
N LYS A 136 11.59 12.73 -15.19
CA LYS A 136 12.30 13.59 -16.16
C LYS A 136 13.67 14.04 -15.66
N GLU A 137 13.77 14.40 -14.39
CA GLU A 137 15.04 14.83 -13.80
C GLU A 137 16.09 13.70 -13.75
N LYS A 138 15.65 12.45 -13.58
CA LYS A 138 16.53 11.31 -13.32
C LYS A 138 16.73 10.40 -14.53
N THR A 139 15.85 10.45 -15.54
CA THR A 139 15.91 9.61 -16.73
C THR A 139 17.09 9.99 -17.58
N GLY A 140 18.04 9.89 -17.79
CA GLY A 140 19.25 10.15 -18.60
C GLY A 140 20.45 9.42 -18.04
N ALA A 141 20.49 9.28 -16.70
CA ALA A 141 21.59 8.66 -15.98
C ALA A 141 21.20 7.38 -15.23
N HIS A 142 19.90 7.16 -14.96
CA HIS A 142 19.45 6.10 -14.07
C HIS A 142 18.23 5.34 -14.60
N LYS A 143 18.10 4.08 -14.18
CA LYS A 143 16.87 3.30 -14.33
C LYS A 143 15.98 3.53 -13.13
N ILE A 144 14.68 3.67 -13.37
CA ILE A 144 13.68 3.94 -12.34
C ILE A 144 12.69 2.78 -12.30
N LEU A 145 12.37 2.31 -11.09
CA LEU A 145 11.30 1.34 -10.86
C LEU A 145 10.14 2.06 -10.15
N VAL A 146 8.95 1.98 -10.72
CA VAL A 146 7.74 2.57 -10.16
C VAL A 146 6.80 1.47 -9.68
N PHE A 147 6.38 1.54 -8.43
CA PHE A 147 5.45 0.58 -7.82
C PHE A 147 4.17 1.29 -7.40
N SER A 148 3.04 0.65 -7.64
CA SER A 148 1.74 1.11 -7.17
C SER A 148 0.90 -0.05 -6.67
N SER A 149 0.16 0.16 -5.57
CA SER A 149 -0.86 -0.78 -5.08
C SER A 149 -2.16 -0.76 -5.90
N PHE A 150 -2.29 0.20 -6.82
CA PHE A 150 -3.44 0.31 -7.72
C PHE A 150 -3.01 0.06 -9.16
N VAL A 151 -3.44 -1.06 -9.75
CA VAL A 151 -3.14 -1.38 -11.15
C VAL A 151 -3.60 -0.28 -12.11
N LYS A 152 -4.80 0.28 -11.89
CA LYS A 152 -5.29 1.41 -12.71
C LYS A 152 -4.38 2.63 -12.66
N MET A 153 -3.67 2.86 -11.53
CA MET A 153 -2.71 3.96 -11.43
C MET A 153 -1.51 3.75 -12.35
N LEU A 154 -1.05 2.50 -12.51
CA LEU A 154 0.01 2.18 -13.47
C LEU A 154 -0.41 2.52 -14.90
N GLY A 155 -1.67 2.24 -15.27
CA GLY A 155 -2.22 2.65 -16.58
C GLY A 155 -2.24 4.16 -16.79
N LEU A 156 -2.57 4.95 -15.75
CA LEU A 156 -2.48 6.43 -15.82
C LEU A 156 -1.04 6.90 -15.99
N ILE A 157 -0.09 6.26 -15.29
CA ILE A 157 1.34 6.55 -15.42
C ILE A 157 1.81 6.24 -16.86
N GLN A 158 1.44 5.07 -17.41
CA GLN A 158 1.78 4.69 -18.78
C GLN A 158 1.28 5.74 -19.78
N ALA A 159 -0.01 6.12 -19.69
CA ALA A 159 -0.58 7.13 -20.59
C ALA A 159 0.19 8.48 -20.55
N ARG A 160 0.67 8.88 -19.36
CA ARG A 160 1.48 10.09 -19.21
C ARG A 160 2.90 9.92 -19.78
N LEU A 161 3.53 8.75 -19.58
CA LEU A 161 4.84 8.45 -20.16
C LEU A 161 4.79 8.41 -21.69
N ASP A 162 3.73 7.82 -22.26
CA ASP A 162 3.48 7.81 -23.71
C ASP A 162 3.33 9.22 -24.27
N ALA A 163 2.53 10.07 -23.62
CA ALA A 163 2.34 11.46 -24.01
C ALA A 163 3.64 12.29 -24.00
N GLU A 164 4.58 11.93 -23.14
CA GLU A 164 5.89 12.59 -23.00
C GLU A 164 7.00 11.89 -23.80
N ASN A 165 6.68 10.82 -24.54
CA ASN A 165 7.64 9.98 -25.28
C ASN A 165 8.77 9.42 -24.40
N ILE A 166 8.49 9.10 -23.14
CA ILE A 166 9.46 8.49 -22.23
C ILE A 166 9.35 6.96 -22.36
N PRO A 167 10.42 6.27 -22.78
CA PRO A 167 10.39 4.82 -22.95
C PRO A 167 10.29 4.11 -21.59
N TYR A 168 9.49 3.04 -21.51
CA TYR A 168 9.31 2.22 -20.33
C TYR A 168 9.03 0.77 -20.69
N GLU A 169 9.19 -0.12 -19.73
CA GLU A 169 8.77 -1.53 -19.76
C GLU A 169 7.70 -1.77 -18.66
N TYR A 170 6.72 -2.65 -18.97
CA TYR A 170 5.59 -2.92 -18.07
C TYR A 170 5.41 -4.42 -17.81
#